data_16a12ce115d1ad84b3fa9caf4d838584
#
_entry.id   16a12ce115d1ad84b3fa9caf4d838584
#
_cell.length_a   1.000
_cell.length_b   1.000
_cell.length_c   1.000
_cell.angle_alpha   90.00
_cell.angle_beta   90.00
_cell.angle_gamma   90.00
#
_symmetry.space_group_name_H-M   'P 1'
#
loop_
_entity.id
_entity.type
_entity.pdbx_description
1 polymer ?
#
loop_
_entity_poly.entity_id
_entity_poly.type
_entity_poly.pdbx_seq_one_letter_code
_entity_poly.pdbx_strand_id
1 'polypeptide(L)'
;MVKKYRPYILFLYAASVCALIAGAFVDLKLDIWLNDPGDAFSVWLQNTGEMPSRLICPFAGTVLFYTCEKKWQKAAGFLIAIGGSAYFGYYVGKYFFVEQYRMAFSILWGVGFGLFVLLFASKIRLSKDTAAALRTLAVAGIVVMAVQLCAIEGMKYLWGRVRFRDLLAAGSYDAFTPWYQINGINGNKSFPSGHTAGAAMSYLFMLLPYASEKWRKRYVLLFAGPFVYTSAVAFTRLVVGAHYLSDVAMGGIVGFTTVLIAMAVLEKNGQKWHLLPAV
;
A
#
# COMPACT_ATOMS: atom_id res chain seq x y z
N MET A 1 4.62 16.38 13.88
CA MET A 1 5.25 15.36 12.99
C MET A 1 5.24 15.79 11.54
N VAL A 2 4.14 16.25 10.97
CA VAL A 2 4.08 16.72 9.55
C VAL A 2 5.15 17.76 9.25
N LYS A 3 5.39 18.73 10.16
CA LYS A 3 6.46 19.73 9.99
C LYS A 3 7.86 19.09 9.86
N LYS A 4 8.17 18.05 10.63
CA LYS A 4 9.46 17.32 10.54
C LYS A 4 9.63 16.60 9.20
N TYR A 5 8.55 16.10 8.63
CA TYR A 5 8.58 15.41 7.34
C TYR A 5 8.51 16.37 6.14
N ARG A 6 8.31 17.68 6.34
CA ARG A 6 8.12 18.65 5.25
C ARG A 6 9.16 18.57 4.13
N PRO A 7 10.48 18.51 4.38
CA PRO A 7 11.45 18.39 3.30
C PRO A 7 11.32 17.11 2.51
N TYR A 8 11.03 15.99 3.16
CA TYR A 8 10.82 14.70 2.52
C TYR A 8 9.52 14.65 1.71
N ILE A 9 8.47 15.29 2.22
CA ILE A 9 7.17 15.44 1.52
C ILE A 9 7.40 16.24 0.23
N LEU A 10 8.07 17.39 0.32
CA LEU A 10 8.36 18.22 -0.85
C LEU A 10 9.22 17.48 -1.87
N PHE A 11 10.25 16.75 -1.42
CA PHE A 11 11.10 15.93 -2.28
C PHE A 11 10.27 14.86 -3.02
N LEU A 12 9.43 14.10 -2.31
CA LEU A 12 8.64 13.02 -2.91
C LEU A 12 7.67 13.58 -3.97
N TYR A 13 6.95 14.66 -3.65
CA TYR A 13 6.03 15.26 -4.62
C TYR A 13 6.78 15.85 -5.81
N ALA A 14 7.90 16.55 -5.59
CA ALA A 14 8.71 17.09 -6.69
C ALA A 14 9.22 15.97 -7.60
N ALA A 15 9.79 14.89 -7.03
CA ALA A 15 10.25 13.75 -7.80
C ALA A 15 9.10 13.07 -8.58
N SER A 16 7.93 12.90 -7.94
CA SER A 16 6.76 12.28 -8.59
C SER A 16 6.18 13.17 -9.71
N VAL A 17 6.13 14.49 -9.51
CA VAL A 17 5.68 15.43 -10.56
C VAL A 17 6.67 15.45 -11.72
N CYS A 18 7.98 15.44 -11.45
CA CYS A 18 9.00 15.31 -12.51
C CYS A 18 8.82 13.99 -13.28
N ALA A 19 8.53 12.87 -12.58
CA ALA A 19 8.27 11.58 -13.23
C ALA A 19 6.99 11.61 -14.09
N LEU A 20 5.92 12.28 -13.65
CA LEU A 20 4.70 12.48 -14.46
C LEU A 20 4.97 13.30 -15.70
N ILE A 21 5.72 14.41 -15.58
CA ILE A 21 6.09 15.25 -16.73
C ILE A 21 6.97 14.47 -17.70
N ALA A 22 8.00 13.76 -17.19
CA ALA A 22 8.85 12.92 -18.01
C ALA A 22 8.03 11.81 -18.70
N GLY A 23 7.13 11.15 -17.98
CA GLY A 23 6.26 10.09 -18.50
C GLY A 23 5.39 10.52 -19.68
N ALA A 24 4.99 11.81 -19.74
CA ALA A 24 4.27 12.34 -20.87
C ALA A 24 5.05 12.22 -22.20
N PHE A 25 6.39 12.15 -22.14
CA PHE A 25 7.27 12.11 -23.32
C PHE A 25 7.99 10.76 -23.50
N VAL A 26 8.23 10.01 -22.41
CA VAL A 26 9.13 8.85 -22.45
C VAL A 26 8.48 7.54 -22.06
N ASP A 27 7.25 7.48 -21.55
CA ASP A 27 6.61 6.26 -21.03
C ASP A 27 6.80 5.05 -21.95
N LEU A 28 6.36 5.15 -23.19
CA LEU A 28 6.46 4.04 -24.14
C LEU A 28 7.91 3.64 -24.45
N LYS A 29 8.78 4.65 -24.69
CA LYS A 29 10.18 4.40 -25.05
C LYS A 29 10.94 3.78 -23.88
N LEU A 30 10.65 4.22 -22.65
CA LEU A 30 11.26 3.70 -21.44
C LEU A 30 10.88 2.25 -21.20
N ASP A 31 9.61 1.89 -21.39
CA ASP A 31 9.14 0.51 -21.24
C ASP A 31 9.71 -0.40 -22.33
N ILE A 32 9.81 0.06 -23.59
CA ILE A 32 10.48 -0.70 -24.66
C ILE A 32 11.94 -1.00 -24.27
N TRP A 33 12.64 -0.06 -23.65
CA TRP A 33 14.04 -0.22 -23.27
C TRP A 33 14.23 -1.08 -22.02
N LEU A 34 13.33 -0.97 -21.02
CA LEU A 34 13.46 -1.66 -19.73
C LEU A 34 12.85 -3.07 -19.73
N ASN A 35 11.97 -3.40 -20.68
CA ASN A 35 11.14 -4.59 -20.58
C ASN A 35 11.94 -5.90 -20.52
N ASP A 36 11.88 -6.51 -19.35
CA ASP A 36 12.36 -7.88 -19.09
C ASP A 36 11.35 -8.59 -18.17
N PRO A 37 10.31 -9.21 -18.73
CA PRO A 37 9.28 -9.89 -17.95
C PRO A 37 9.80 -11.14 -17.22
N GLY A 38 11.01 -11.61 -17.56
CA GLY A 38 11.68 -12.76 -16.93
C GLY A 38 12.60 -12.39 -15.77
N ASP A 39 12.83 -11.08 -15.49
CA ASP A 39 13.69 -10.67 -14.39
C ASP A 39 13.20 -11.19 -13.04
N ALA A 40 13.99 -12.08 -12.42
CA ALA A 40 13.61 -12.80 -11.21
C ALA A 40 13.31 -11.87 -10.03
N PHE A 41 14.05 -10.77 -9.88
CA PHE A 41 13.82 -9.79 -8.83
C PHE A 41 12.52 -9.03 -9.04
N SER A 42 12.23 -8.63 -10.27
CA SER A 42 10.99 -7.93 -10.61
C SER A 42 9.77 -8.82 -10.46
N VAL A 43 9.88 -10.10 -10.85
CA VAL A 43 8.82 -11.10 -10.61
C VAL A 43 8.62 -11.33 -9.10
N TRP A 44 9.70 -11.43 -8.31
CA TRP A 44 9.59 -11.58 -6.86
C TRP A 44 8.89 -10.38 -6.20
N LEU A 45 9.28 -9.15 -6.56
CA LEU A 45 8.60 -7.94 -6.07
C LEU A 45 7.20 -7.77 -6.65
N GLN A 46 6.91 -8.31 -7.83
CA GLN A 46 5.53 -8.39 -8.32
C GLN A 46 4.65 -9.19 -7.36
N ASN A 47 5.17 -10.28 -6.84
CA ASN A 47 4.43 -11.21 -5.99
C ASN A 47 4.41 -10.78 -4.52
N THR A 48 5.29 -9.88 -4.07
CA THR A 48 5.42 -9.46 -2.67
C THR A 48 5.17 -7.96 -2.44
N GLY A 49 5.26 -7.14 -3.50
CA GLY A 49 5.27 -5.68 -3.38
C GLY A 49 4.00 -5.06 -2.79
N GLU A 50 2.87 -5.74 -2.84
CA GLU A 50 1.62 -5.27 -2.21
C GLU A 50 1.45 -5.74 -0.75
N MET A 51 2.39 -6.50 -0.19
CA MET A 51 2.28 -7.02 1.19
C MET A 51 1.94 -5.95 2.23
N PRO A 52 2.49 -4.71 2.20
CA PRO A 52 2.12 -3.69 3.18
C PRO A 52 0.60 -3.44 3.22
N SER A 53 -0.07 -3.35 2.09
CA SER A 53 -1.53 -3.16 2.04
C SER A 53 -2.29 -4.40 2.51
N ARG A 54 -1.80 -5.60 2.18
CA ARG A 54 -2.46 -6.88 2.51
C ARG A 54 -2.39 -7.21 4.01
N LEU A 55 -1.39 -6.69 4.71
CA LEU A 55 -1.17 -6.93 6.13
C LEU A 55 -1.92 -5.94 7.04
N ILE A 56 -2.48 -4.86 6.51
CA ILE A 56 -3.19 -3.84 7.34
C ILE A 56 -4.33 -4.48 8.12
N CYS A 57 -5.27 -5.17 7.47
CA CYS A 57 -6.42 -5.75 8.12
C CYS A 57 -6.07 -6.84 9.15
N PRO A 58 -5.17 -7.80 8.88
CA PRO A 58 -4.72 -8.76 9.88
C PRO A 58 -4.20 -8.10 11.17
N PHE A 59 -3.29 -7.15 11.03
CA PHE A 59 -2.70 -6.48 12.20
C PHE A 59 -3.65 -5.49 12.86
N ALA A 60 -4.33 -4.63 12.10
CA ALA A 60 -5.26 -3.65 12.65
C ALA A 60 -6.45 -4.33 13.34
N GLY A 61 -7.02 -5.38 12.72
CA GLY A 61 -8.08 -6.16 13.32
C GLY A 61 -7.66 -6.82 14.63
N THR A 62 -6.43 -7.38 14.68
CA THR A 62 -5.86 -7.95 15.91
C THR A 62 -5.68 -6.89 17.00
N VAL A 63 -5.17 -5.71 16.66
CA VAL A 63 -5.06 -4.59 17.61
C VAL A 63 -6.45 -4.23 18.16
N LEU A 64 -7.46 -4.09 17.31
CA LEU A 64 -8.83 -3.79 17.74
C LEU A 64 -9.39 -4.89 18.64
N PHE A 65 -9.19 -6.16 18.31
CA PHE A 65 -9.65 -7.29 19.11
C PHE A 65 -9.11 -7.24 20.55
N TYR A 66 -7.82 -6.94 20.73
CA TYR A 66 -7.20 -6.94 22.06
C TYR A 66 -7.34 -5.61 22.82
N THR A 67 -7.52 -4.49 22.13
CA THR A 67 -7.50 -3.16 22.76
C THR A 67 -8.88 -2.52 22.92
N CYS A 68 -9.90 -2.95 22.20
CA CYS A 68 -11.26 -2.44 22.38
C CYS A 68 -11.91 -2.98 23.66
N GLU A 69 -12.84 -2.21 24.25
CA GLU A 69 -13.51 -2.57 25.49
C GLU A 69 -14.88 -3.23 25.22
N LYS A 70 -15.66 -2.69 24.27
CA LYS A 70 -17.01 -3.17 23.96
C LYS A 70 -16.95 -4.50 23.19
N LYS A 71 -17.79 -5.45 23.56
CA LYS A 71 -17.86 -6.80 22.95
C LYS A 71 -18.04 -6.75 21.42
N TRP A 72 -18.91 -5.87 20.92
CA TRP A 72 -19.12 -5.76 19.48
C TRP A 72 -17.90 -5.22 18.72
N GLN A 73 -17.11 -4.30 19.34
CA GLN A 73 -15.86 -3.80 18.75
C GLN A 73 -14.79 -4.90 18.70
N LYS A 74 -14.70 -5.72 19.75
CA LYS A 74 -13.82 -6.90 19.75
C LYS A 74 -14.21 -7.88 18.66
N ALA A 75 -15.51 -8.17 18.54
CA ALA A 75 -16.02 -9.05 17.48
C ALA A 75 -15.71 -8.50 16.09
N ALA A 76 -15.93 -7.19 15.85
CA ALA A 76 -15.55 -6.54 14.60
C ALA A 76 -14.03 -6.64 14.34
N GLY A 77 -13.20 -6.38 15.36
CA GLY A 77 -11.75 -6.52 15.26
C GLY A 77 -11.32 -7.95 14.88
N PHE A 78 -11.93 -8.95 15.51
CA PHE A 78 -11.70 -10.37 15.18
C PHE A 78 -12.08 -10.69 13.73
N LEU A 79 -13.25 -10.26 13.29
CA LEU A 79 -13.71 -10.49 11.90
C LEU A 79 -12.80 -9.81 10.88
N ILE A 80 -12.33 -8.59 11.16
CA ILE A 80 -11.36 -7.88 10.33
C ILE A 80 -10.02 -8.63 10.29
N ALA A 81 -9.53 -9.12 11.43
CA ALA A 81 -8.28 -9.88 11.51
C ALA A 81 -8.37 -11.17 10.69
N ILE A 82 -9.43 -11.96 10.88
CA ILE A 82 -9.61 -13.24 10.18
C ILE A 82 -9.88 -13.01 8.69
N GLY A 83 -10.77 -12.10 8.33
CA GLY A 83 -11.04 -11.76 6.92
C GLY A 83 -9.80 -11.23 6.19
N GLY A 84 -9.03 -10.35 6.85
CA GLY A 84 -7.76 -9.88 6.33
C GLY A 84 -6.72 -10.98 6.17
N SER A 85 -6.64 -11.91 7.14
CA SER A 85 -5.74 -13.07 7.07
C SER A 85 -6.15 -14.04 5.97
N ALA A 86 -7.44 -14.30 5.78
CA ALA A 86 -7.95 -15.11 4.69
C ALA A 86 -7.61 -14.50 3.32
N TYR A 87 -7.78 -13.18 3.19
CA TYR A 87 -7.41 -12.46 1.97
C TYR A 87 -5.89 -12.49 1.71
N PHE A 88 -5.08 -12.33 2.75
CA PHE A 88 -3.63 -12.50 2.66
C PHE A 88 -3.26 -13.93 2.24
N GLY A 89 -3.90 -14.93 2.81
CA GLY A 89 -3.72 -16.34 2.41
C GLY A 89 -4.06 -16.58 0.94
N TYR A 90 -5.18 -16.01 0.45
CA TYR A 90 -5.53 -16.05 -0.97
C TYR A 90 -4.46 -15.40 -1.86
N TYR A 91 -3.94 -14.24 -1.43
CA TYR A 91 -2.87 -13.54 -2.14
C TYR A 91 -1.59 -14.40 -2.24
N VAL A 92 -1.16 -15.01 -1.13
CA VAL A 92 -0.01 -15.94 -1.11
C VAL A 92 -0.29 -17.15 -2.01
N GLY A 93 -1.46 -17.75 -1.90
CA GLY A 93 -1.86 -18.88 -2.72
C GLY A 93 -1.80 -18.58 -4.22
N LYS A 94 -2.26 -17.40 -4.61
CA LYS A 94 -2.28 -16.96 -6.01
C LYS A 94 -0.89 -16.87 -6.65
N TYR A 95 0.10 -16.41 -5.90
CA TYR A 95 1.41 -16.09 -6.46
C TYR A 95 2.49 -17.13 -6.19
N PHE A 96 2.33 -17.96 -5.16
CA PHE A 96 3.38 -18.87 -4.72
C PHE A 96 3.05 -20.36 -4.88
N PHE A 97 1.80 -20.71 -5.22
CA PHE A 97 1.40 -22.10 -5.33
C PHE A 97 0.76 -22.42 -6.68
N VAL A 98 1.00 -23.66 -7.15
CA VAL A 98 0.40 -24.18 -8.38
C VAL A 98 -1.13 -24.26 -8.24
N GLU A 99 -1.83 -24.13 -9.37
CA GLU A 99 -3.29 -24.00 -9.40
C GLU A 99 -4.03 -25.11 -8.68
N GLN A 100 -3.58 -26.34 -8.85
CA GLN A 100 -4.17 -27.54 -8.25
C GLN A 100 -4.29 -27.46 -6.72
N TYR A 101 -3.31 -26.88 -6.04
CA TYR A 101 -3.26 -26.79 -4.57
C TYR A 101 -3.52 -25.39 -4.02
N ARG A 102 -3.77 -24.41 -4.88
CA ARG A 102 -3.90 -22.99 -4.53
C ARG A 102 -4.90 -22.77 -3.41
N MET A 103 -6.11 -23.36 -3.51
CA MET A 103 -7.16 -23.17 -2.49
C MET A 103 -6.74 -23.73 -1.13
N ALA A 104 -6.22 -24.94 -1.09
CA ALA A 104 -5.78 -25.57 0.16
C ALA A 104 -4.66 -24.78 0.85
N PHE A 105 -3.65 -24.34 0.09
CA PHE A 105 -2.58 -23.51 0.63
C PHE A 105 -3.05 -22.10 1.02
N SER A 106 -3.99 -21.51 0.29
CA SER A 106 -4.60 -20.22 0.65
C SER A 106 -5.28 -20.28 2.02
N ILE A 107 -6.05 -21.33 2.27
CA ILE A 107 -6.72 -21.54 3.55
C ILE A 107 -5.68 -21.80 4.66
N LEU A 108 -4.74 -22.69 4.42
CA LEU A 108 -3.70 -23.02 5.40
C LEU A 108 -2.87 -21.79 5.81
N TRP A 109 -2.40 -21.01 4.84
CA TRP A 109 -1.66 -19.79 5.09
C TRP A 109 -2.51 -18.71 5.75
N GLY A 110 -3.76 -18.53 5.30
CA GLY A 110 -4.67 -17.54 5.89
C GLY A 110 -4.99 -17.87 7.35
N VAL A 111 -5.38 -19.12 7.64
CA VAL A 111 -5.69 -19.56 9.01
C VAL A 111 -4.43 -19.57 9.87
N GLY A 112 -3.34 -20.17 9.39
CA GLY A 112 -2.07 -20.25 10.12
C GLY A 112 -1.52 -18.87 10.47
N PHE A 113 -1.51 -17.94 9.50
CA PHE A 113 -1.06 -16.56 9.71
C PHE A 113 -1.99 -15.82 10.69
N GLY A 114 -3.30 -15.91 10.53
CA GLY A 114 -4.25 -15.29 11.44
C GLY A 114 -4.11 -15.77 12.89
N LEU A 115 -3.99 -17.10 13.08
CA LEU A 115 -3.73 -17.69 14.41
C LEU A 115 -2.38 -17.24 14.97
N PHE A 116 -1.33 -17.23 14.15
CA PHE A 116 0.00 -16.74 14.55
C PHE A 116 -0.06 -15.30 15.07
N VAL A 117 -0.67 -14.39 14.30
CA VAL A 117 -0.77 -12.97 14.68
C VAL A 117 -1.59 -12.80 15.97
N LEU A 118 -2.72 -13.50 16.10
CA LEU A 118 -3.55 -13.44 17.32
C LEU A 118 -2.81 -14.03 18.54
N LEU A 119 -2.21 -15.21 18.43
CA LEU A 119 -1.47 -15.83 19.52
C LEU A 119 -0.23 -15.00 19.92
N PHE A 120 0.49 -14.46 18.97
CA PHE A 120 1.62 -13.59 19.26
C PHE A 120 1.18 -12.32 19.99
N ALA A 121 0.12 -11.66 19.51
CA ALA A 121 -0.43 -10.46 20.13
C ALA A 121 -0.94 -10.70 21.56
N SER A 122 -1.44 -11.90 21.88
CA SER A 122 -1.89 -12.26 23.24
C SER A 122 -0.78 -12.21 24.28
N LYS A 123 0.49 -12.33 23.87
CA LYS A 123 1.67 -12.25 24.75
C LYS A 123 2.13 -10.84 25.01
N ILE A 124 1.65 -9.84 24.25
CA ILE A 124 2.09 -8.45 24.35
C ILE A 124 1.28 -7.74 25.43
N ARG A 125 1.97 -7.20 26.43
CA ARG A 125 1.36 -6.35 27.45
C ARG A 125 1.55 -4.89 27.07
N LEU A 126 0.46 -4.16 26.89
CA LEU A 126 0.44 -2.76 26.54
C LEU A 126 -0.05 -1.92 27.73
N SER A 127 0.52 -0.72 27.91
CA SER A 127 -0.10 0.28 28.79
C SER A 127 -1.43 0.72 28.20
N LYS A 128 -2.34 1.25 29.03
CA LYS A 128 -3.64 1.75 28.58
C LYS A 128 -3.50 2.83 27.50
N ASP A 129 -2.54 3.74 27.67
CA ASP A 129 -2.31 4.83 26.70
C ASP A 129 -1.79 4.31 25.36
N THR A 130 -0.81 3.38 25.40
CA THR A 130 -0.30 2.75 24.18
C THR A 130 -1.39 1.95 23.45
N ALA A 131 -2.24 1.23 24.20
CA ALA A 131 -3.36 0.48 23.62
C ALA A 131 -4.39 1.43 22.97
N ALA A 132 -4.70 2.56 23.60
CA ALA A 132 -5.60 3.57 23.03
C ALA A 132 -5.00 4.20 21.76
N ALA A 133 -3.73 4.57 21.76
CA ALA A 133 -3.03 5.10 20.61
C ALA A 133 -3.01 4.08 19.45
N LEU A 134 -2.61 2.83 19.72
CA LEU A 134 -2.59 1.78 18.69
C LEU A 134 -3.97 1.50 18.10
N ARG A 135 -5.03 1.54 18.92
CA ARG A 135 -6.42 1.42 18.44
C ARG A 135 -6.75 2.52 17.43
N THR A 136 -6.38 3.76 17.74
CA THR A 136 -6.57 4.89 16.82
C THR A 136 -5.79 4.70 15.52
N LEU A 137 -4.52 4.27 15.60
CA LEU A 137 -3.70 4.00 14.42
C LEU A 137 -4.22 2.82 13.59
N ALA A 138 -4.77 1.80 14.23
CA ALA A 138 -5.38 0.66 13.56
C ALA A 138 -6.61 1.10 12.72
N VAL A 139 -7.49 1.91 13.31
CA VAL A 139 -8.63 2.48 12.58
C VAL A 139 -8.15 3.38 11.44
N ALA A 140 -7.16 4.26 11.69
CA ALA A 140 -6.59 5.12 10.67
C ALA A 140 -6.02 4.30 9.50
N GLY A 141 -5.28 3.21 9.78
CA GLY A 141 -4.73 2.33 8.75
C GLY A 141 -5.79 1.69 7.86
N ILE A 142 -6.89 1.19 8.47
CA ILE A 142 -8.03 0.61 7.72
C ILE A 142 -8.67 1.67 6.82
N VAL A 143 -8.92 2.87 7.35
CA VAL A 143 -9.55 3.98 6.60
C VAL A 143 -8.64 4.42 5.45
N VAL A 144 -7.34 4.60 5.70
CA VAL A 144 -6.35 4.97 4.67
C VAL A 144 -6.35 3.95 3.54
N MET A 145 -6.30 2.65 3.88
CA MET A 145 -6.34 1.57 2.90
C MET A 145 -7.61 1.60 2.07
N ALA A 146 -8.78 1.77 2.70
CA ALA A 146 -10.06 1.83 2.00
C ALA A 146 -10.15 3.03 1.05
N VAL A 147 -9.76 4.23 1.51
CA VAL A 147 -9.74 5.46 0.68
C VAL A 147 -8.78 5.30 -0.49
N GLN A 148 -7.57 4.79 -0.24
CA GLN A 148 -6.57 4.55 -1.27
C GLN A 148 -7.09 3.56 -2.34
N LEU A 149 -7.71 2.45 -1.90
CA LEU A 149 -8.27 1.46 -2.81
C LEU A 149 -9.38 2.05 -3.68
N CYS A 150 -10.32 2.80 -3.09
CA CYS A 150 -11.38 3.48 -3.81
C CYS A 150 -10.81 4.48 -4.83
N ALA A 151 -9.81 5.28 -4.45
CA ALA A 151 -9.18 6.25 -5.33
C ALA A 151 -8.49 5.56 -6.52
N ILE A 152 -7.69 4.52 -6.27
CA ILE A 152 -6.97 3.78 -7.31
C ILE A 152 -7.94 3.09 -8.27
N GLU A 153 -8.93 2.36 -7.77
CA GLU A 153 -9.87 1.66 -8.64
C GLU A 153 -10.77 2.64 -9.42
N GLY A 154 -11.22 3.74 -8.78
CA GLY A 154 -11.98 4.78 -9.45
C GLY A 154 -11.18 5.43 -10.59
N MET A 155 -9.92 5.75 -10.37
CA MET A 155 -9.05 6.29 -11.44
C MET A 155 -8.82 5.28 -12.56
N LYS A 156 -8.60 3.99 -12.26
CA LYS A 156 -8.44 2.95 -13.28
C LYS A 156 -9.65 2.83 -14.19
N TYR A 157 -10.85 2.92 -13.62
CA TYR A 157 -12.09 2.88 -14.40
C TYR A 157 -12.19 4.06 -15.35
N LEU A 158 -11.82 5.27 -14.89
CA LEU A 158 -11.94 6.48 -15.71
C LEU A 158 -10.86 6.54 -16.79
N TRP A 159 -9.62 6.16 -16.45
CA TRP A 159 -8.51 6.29 -17.38
C TRP A 159 -8.49 5.26 -18.50
N GLY A 160 -8.89 4.02 -18.23
CA GLY A 160 -8.98 2.97 -19.25
C GLY A 160 -7.70 2.79 -20.09
N ARG A 161 -6.50 3.01 -19.49
CA ARG A 161 -5.21 2.99 -20.19
C ARG A 161 -4.73 1.55 -20.37
N VAL A 162 -4.25 1.22 -21.58
CA VAL A 162 -3.69 -0.10 -21.94
C VAL A 162 -2.32 -0.26 -21.30
N ARG A 163 -1.98 -1.45 -20.80
CA ARG A 163 -0.65 -1.77 -20.25
C ARG A 163 0.34 -2.04 -21.38
N PHE A 164 1.63 -1.79 -21.13
CA PHE A 164 2.68 -2.07 -22.10
C PHE A 164 2.70 -3.55 -22.55
N ARG A 165 2.63 -4.49 -21.61
CA ARG A 165 2.58 -5.93 -21.93
C ARG A 165 1.40 -6.34 -22.78
N ASP A 166 0.27 -5.63 -22.68
CA ASP A 166 -0.94 -5.91 -23.47
C ASP A 166 -0.75 -5.38 -24.90
N LEU A 167 0.00 -4.26 -25.09
CA LEU A 167 0.45 -3.77 -26.40
C LEU A 167 1.41 -4.77 -27.08
N LEU A 168 2.37 -5.30 -26.33
CA LEU A 168 3.29 -6.33 -26.82
C LEU A 168 2.54 -7.58 -27.28
N ALA A 169 1.58 -8.04 -26.48
CA ALA A 169 0.75 -9.20 -26.83
C ALA A 169 -0.10 -8.97 -28.09
N ALA A 170 -0.53 -7.71 -28.34
CA ALA A 170 -1.25 -7.31 -29.54
C ALA A 170 -0.33 -7.12 -30.78
N GLY A 171 0.98 -7.10 -30.60
CA GLY A 171 1.96 -6.86 -31.66
C GLY A 171 1.95 -5.43 -32.23
N SER A 172 1.32 -4.47 -31.54
CA SER A 172 1.22 -3.07 -31.99
C SER A 172 1.22 -2.12 -30.80
N TYR A 173 1.79 -0.92 -30.99
CA TYR A 173 1.76 0.17 -30.04
C TYR A 173 0.67 1.22 -30.31
N ASP A 174 -0.19 1.01 -31.29
CA ASP A 174 -1.21 1.99 -31.73
C ASP A 174 -2.21 2.35 -30.62
N ALA A 175 -2.49 1.42 -29.72
CA ALA A 175 -3.38 1.63 -28.59
C ALA A 175 -2.68 2.30 -27.38
N PHE A 176 -1.41 2.71 -27.51
CA PHE A 176 -0.75 3.51 -26.47
C PHE A 176 -1.39 4.88 -26.33
N THR A 177 -1.64 5.29 -25.09
CA THR A 177 -2.11 6.65 -24.78
C THR A 177 -1.26 7.27 -23.67
N PRO A 178 -0.96 8.58 -23.73
CA PRO A 178 -0.28 9.28 -22.65
C PRO A 178 -1.17 9.33 -21.40
N TRP A 179 -0.56 9.44 -20.21
CA TRP A 179 -1.27 9.35 -18.93
C TRP A 179 -2.33 10.43 -18.71
N TYR A 180 -2.22 11.59 -19.36
CA TYR A 180 -3.18 12.68 -19.26
C TYR A 180 -4.41 12.48 -20.15
N GLN A 181 -4.43 11.46 -21.01
CA GLN A 181 -5.58 11.11 -21.82
C GLN A 181 -6.51 10.14 -21.06
N ILE A 182 -7.77 10.53 -20.95
CA ILE A 182 -8.81 9.72 -20.33
C ILE A 182 -9.51 8.94 -21.46
N ASN A 183 -9.45 7.61 -21.41
CA ASN A 183 -10.02 6.73 -22.43
C ASN A 183 -11.41 6.17 -22.07
N GLY A 184 -11.91 6.52 -20.86
CA GLY A 184 -13.19 6.02 -20.36
C GLY A 184 -13.17 4.55 -19.93
N ILE A 185 -14.37 4.00 -19.73
CA ILE A 185 -14.55 2.62 -19.23
C ILE A 185 -14.43 1.65 -20.41
N ASN A 186 -13.27 1.04 -20.57
CA ASN A 186 -12.97 0.11 -21.68
C ASN A 186 -12.34 -1.22 -21.23
N GLY A 187 -12.29 -1.49 -19.91
CA GLY A 187 -11.71 -2.70 -19.34
C GLY A 187 -10.21 -2.63 -19.05
N ASN A 188 -9.48 -1.69 -19.63
CA ASN A 188 -8.05 -1.50 -19.37
C ASN A 188 -7.81 -0.80 -18.03
N LYS A 189 -6.73 -1.14 -17.33
CA LYS A 189 -6.49 -0.71 -15.95
C LYS A 189 -5.01 -0.44 -15.66
N SER A 190 -4.28 0.21 -16.60
CA SER A 190 -2.87 0.53 -16.36
C SER A 190 -2.72 1.68 -15.36
N PHE A 191 -3.39 2.81 -15.60
CA PHE A 191 -3.21 4.03 -14.79
C PHE A 191 -4.29 4.15 -13.71
N PRO A 192 -3.91 4.45 -12.46
CA PRO A 192 -2.56 4.44 -11.89
C PRO A 192 -2.14 3.03 -11.40
N SER A 193 -0.85 2.86 -11.02
CA SER A 193 -0.34 1.59 -10.52
C SER A 193 -0.88 1.23 -9.13
N GLY A 194 -1.65 0.15 -9.05
CA GLY A 194 -2.15 -0.40 -7.79
C GLY A 194 -1.04 -1.01 -6.93
N HIS A 195 -0.04 -1.66 -7.54
CA HIS A 195 1.10 -2.23 -6.81
C HIS A 195 1.93 -1.16 -6.11
N THR A 196 2.21 -0.06 -6.80
CA THR A 196 2.96 1.06 -6.20
C THR A 196 2.15 1.72 -5.07
N ALA A 197 0.85 1.91 -5.26
CA ALA A 197 -0.02 2.44 -4.21
C ALA A 197 -0.12 1.48 -3.00
N GLY A 198 -0.20 0.16 -3.25
CA GLY A 198 -0.18 -0.86 -2.21
C GLY A 198 1.15 -0.90 -1.44
N ALA A 199 2.29 -0.76 -2.13
CA ALA A 199 3.60 -0.62 -1.51
C ALA A 199 3.70 0.66 -0.66
N ALA A 200 3.12 1.78 -1.13
CA ALA A 200 3.09 3.05 -0.42
C ALA A 200 2.30 3.00 0.91
N MET A 201 1.48 1.94 1.15
CA MET A 201 0.91 1.72 2.48
C MET A 201 1.96 1.47 3.55
N SER A 202 3.20 1.12 3.20
CA SER A 202 4.33 1.10 4.14
C SER A 202 4.60 2.45 4.80
N TYR A 203 4.22 3.58 4.18
CA TYR A 203 4.29 4.90 4.82
C TYR A 203 3.40 5.04 6.07
N LEU A 204 2.48 4.12 6.34
CA LEU A 204 1.76 4.05 7.62
C LEU A 204 2.71 3.90 8.81
N PHE A 205 3.93 3.39 8.62
CA PHE A 205 4.95 3.41 9.67
C PHE A 205 5.30 4.83 10.15
N MET A 206 5.09 5.87 9.34
CA MET A 206 5.24 7.27 9.75
C MET A 206 4.24 7.68 10.85
N LEU A 207 3.21 6.87 11.14
CA LEU A 207 2.25 7.09 12.22
C LEU A 207 2.74 6.54 13.57
N LEU A 208 3.74 5.66 13.62
CA LEU A 208 4.24 5.06 14.87
C LEU A 208 4.71 6.07 15.92
N PRO A 209 5.27 7.23 15.57
CA PRO A 209 5.61 8.28 16.53
C PRO A 209 4.43 8.80 17.36
N TYR A 210 3.20 8.62 16.91
CA TYR A 210 2.00 9.01 17.67
C TYR A 210 1.66 8.02 18.80
N ALA A 211 2.19 6.80 18.75
CA ALA A 211 1.97 5.77 19.77
C ALA A 211 3.20 5.51 20.65
N SER A 212 4.41 5.93 20.26
CA SER A 212 5.63 5.61 20.99
C SER A 212 6.76 6.63 20.76
N GLU A 213 7.32 7.15 21.87
CA GLU A 213 8.47 8.06 21.87
C GLU A 213 9.71 7.46 21.19
N LYS A 214 9.91 6.14 21.30
CA LYS A 214 11.02 5.44 20.66
C LYS A 214 11.09 5.71 19.16
N TRP A 215 9.94 5.82 18.49
CA TRP A 215 9.85 6.01 17.05
C TRP A 215 10.03 7.47 16.62
N ARG A 216 9.87 8.43 17.53
CA ARG A 216 10.05 9.86 17.22
C ARG A 216 11.48 10.20 16.78
N LYS A 217 12.47 9.54 17.36
CA LYS A 217 13.89 9.73 17.00
C LYS A 217 14.26 9.06 15.68
N ARG A 218 13.43 8.15 15.20
CA ARG A 218 13.67 7.35 13.99
C ARG A 218 12.86 7.82 12.79
N TYR A 219 12.35 9.04 12.80
CA TYR A 219 11.44 9.55 11.76
C TYR A 219 12.04 9.48 10.35
N VAL A 220 13.35 9.67 10.19
CA VAL A 220 14.05 9.53 8.90
C VAL A 220 13.91 8.11 8.37
N LEU A 221 14.16 7.09 9.21
CA LEU A 221 14.03 5.68 8.83
C LEU A 221 12.59 5.33 8.47
N LEU A 222 11.60 5.87 9.21
CA LEU A 222 10.18 5.65 8.95
C LEU A 222 9.69 6.27 7.64
N PHE A 223 10.44 7.18 7.05
CA PHE A 223 10.22 7.69 5.69
C PHE A 223 11.10 6.95 4.68
N ALA A 224 12.41 6.86 4.93
CA ALA A 224 13.37 6.34 3.97
C ALA A 224 13.13 4.85 3.61
N GLY A 225 12.79 4.01 4.59
CA GLY A 225 12.47 2.61 4.34
C GLY A 225 11.28 2.44 3.39
N PRO A 226 10.11 3.00 3.71
CA PRO A 226 8.98 3.05 2.78
C PRO A 226 9.29 3.67 1.41
N PHE A 227 10.10 4.72 1.36
CA PHE A 227 10.49 5.35 0.10
C PHE A 227 11.29 4.37 -0.79
N VAL A 228 12.34 3.76 -0.24
CA VAL A 228 13.15 2.77 -0.98
C VAL A 228 12.31 1.59 -1.43
N TYR A 229 11.47 1.05 -0.53
CA TYR A 229 10.61 -0.07 -0.85
C TYR A 229 9.60 0.26 -1.96
N THR A 230 8.89 1.38 -1.84
CA THR A 230 7.89 1.82 -2.83
C THR A 230 8.55 2.09 -4.18
N SER A 231 9.76 2.71 -4.18
CA SER A 231 10.52 2.97 -5.41
C SER A 231 11.00 1.68 -6.08
N ALA A 232 11.45 0.70 -5.30
CA ALA A 232 11.84 -0.61 -5.83
C ALA A 232 10.65 -1.32 -6.47
N VAL A 233 9.49 -1.35 -5.78
CA VAL A 233 8.27 -1.91 -6.37
C VAL A 233 7.86 -1.14 -7.62
N ALA A 234 7.90 0.20 -7.62
CA ALA A 234 7.58 1.02 -8.78
C ALA A 234 8.47 0.67 -9.98
N PHE A 235 9.79 0.59 -9.78
CA PHE A 235 10.74 0.23 -10.82
C PHE A 235 10.45 -1.14 -11.44
N THR A 236 10.18 -2.15 -10.61
CA THR A 236 9.87 -3.49 -11.12
C THR A 236 8.59 -3.56 -11.93
N ARG A 237 7.65 -2.58 -11.77
CA ARG A 237 6.44 -2.53 -12.62
C ARG A 237 6.74 -2.13 -14.05
N LEU A 238 7.75 -1.29 -14.26
CA LEU A 238 8.24 -0.95 -15.59
C LEU A 238 8.93 -2.16 -16.22
N VAL A 239 9.86 -2.79 -15.47
CA VAL A 239 10.65 -3.94 -15.97
C VAL A 239 9.74 -5.07 -16.47
N VAL A 240 8.68 -5.43 -15.74
CA VAL A 240 7.74 -6.49 -16.19
C VAL A 240 6.67 -5.98 -17.17
N GLY A 241 6.76 -4.75 -17.67
CA GLY A 241 5.81 -4.18 -18.63
C GLY A 241 4.37 -4.03 -18.10
N ALA A 242 4.18 -4.01 -16.77
CA ALA A 242 2.85 -3.95 -16.18
C ALA A 242 2.29 -2.53 -16.06
N HIS A 243 3.15 -1.54 -15.97
CA HIS A 243 2.82 -0.12 -15.76
C HIS A 243 3.92 0.78 -16.32
N TYR A 244 3.56 1.96 -16.76
CA TYR A 244 4.47 3.01 -17.22
C TYR A 244 5.00 3.85 -16.04
N LEU A 245 6.03 4.68 -16.30
CA LEU A 245 6.61 5.60 -15.32
C LEU A 245 5.55 6.53 -14.70
N SER A 246 4.69 7.10 -15.51
CA SER A 246 3.59 7.95 -15.03
C SER A 246 2.57 7.19 -14.17
N ASP A 247 2.27 5.92 -14.49
CA ASP A 247 1.35 5.09 -13.71
C ASP A 247 1.87 4.85 -12.30
N VAL A 248 3.17 4.53 -12.18
CA VAL A 248 3.78 4.28 -10.87
C VAL A 248 3.97 5.57 -10.07
N ALA A 249 4.31 6.69 -10.72
CA ALA A 249 4.40 7.98 -10.07
C ALA A 249 3.05 8.39 -9.44
N MET A 250 1.96 8.28 -10.20
CA MET A 250 0.61 8.59 -9.68
C MET A 250 0.19 7.61 -8.59
N GLY A 251 0.47 6.31 -8.73
CA GLY A 251 0.22 5.32 -7.68
C GLY A 251 0.91 5.68 -6.36
N GLY A 252 2.17 6.10 -6.42
CA GLY A 252 2.93 6.60 -5.28
C GLY A 252 2.33 7.87 -4.66
N ILE A 253 1.95 8.85 -5.49
CA ILE A 253 1.27 10.08 -5.04
C ILE A 253 -0.01 9.75 -4.28
N VAL A 254 -0.89 8.94 -4.85
CA VAL A 254 -2.18 8.59 -4.22
C VAL A 254 -1.94 7.88 -2.88
N GLY A 255 -1.09 6.84 -2.86
CA GLY A 255 -0.80 6.11 -1.63
C GLY A 255 -0.20 7.00 -0.54
N PHE A 256 0.80 7.81 -0.87
CA PHE A 256 1.44 8.71 0.09
C PHE A 256 0.50 9.82 0.58
N THR A 257 -0.29 10.43 -0.32
CA THR A 257 -1.24 11.49 0.03
C THR A 257 -2.29 11.02 1.03
N THR A 258 -2.82 9.79 0.88
CA THR A 258 -3.80 9.25 1.83
C THR A 258 -3.21 9.09 3.24
N VAL A 259 -1.95 8.70 3.36
CA VAL A 259 -1.24 8.64 4.65
C VAL A 259 -1.01 10.05 5.24
N LEU A 260 -0.63 11.03 4.41
CA LEU A 260 -0.43 12.42 4.87
C LEU A 260 -1.73 13.06 5.37
N ILE A 261 -2.85 12.81 4.70
CA ILE A 261 -4.16 13.28 5.15
C ILE A 261 -4.46 12.68 6.54
N ALA A 262 -4.23 11.37 6.72
CA ALA A 262 -4.40 10.73 8.01
C ALA A 262 -3.50 11.35 9.09
N MET A 263 -2.22 11.61 8.77
CA MET A 263 -1.31 12.31 9.71
C MET A 263 -1.84 13.68 10.12
N ALA A 264 -2.30 14.48 9.16
CA ALA A 264 -2.85 15.81 9.46
C ALA A 264 -4.09 15.75 10.35
N VAL A 265 -5.00 14.79 10.08
CA VAL A 265 -6.19 14.53 10.90
C VAL A 265 -5.82 14.08 12.31
N LEU A 266 -4.84 13.17 12.43
CA LEU A 266 -4.36 12.69 13.72
C LEU A 266 -3.68 13.81 14.53
N GLU A 267 -2.89 14.69 13.91
CA GLU A 267 -2.30 15.84 14.59
C GLU A 267 -3.35 16.81 15.12
N LYS A 268 -4.36 17.13 14.32
CA LYS A 268 -5.44 18.03 14.71
C LYS A 268 -6.24 17.51 15.91
N ASN A 269 -6.40 16.19 16.03
CA ASN A 269 -7.23 15.54 17.04
C ASN A 269 -6.43 14.77 18.10
N GLY A 270 -5.12 14.93 18.17
CA GLY A 270 -4.21 14.08 18.94
C GLY A 270 -4.57 13.96 20.43
N GLN A 271 -4.91 15.07 21.09
CA GLN A 271 -5.32 15.05 22.50
C GLN A 271 -6.64 14.26 22.71
N LYS A 272 -7.62 14.44 21.85
CA LYS A 272 -8.89 13.72 21.90
C LYS A 272 -8.73 12.21 21.72
N TRP A 273 -7.73 11.79 21.00
CA TRP A 273 -7.51 10.39 20.61
C TRP A 273 -6.37 9.71 21.38
N HIS A 274 -5.96 10.28 22.49
CA HIS A 274 -4.90 9.74 23.37
C HIS A 274 -3.56 9.49 22.63
N LEU A 275 -3.26 10.31 21.64
CA LEU A 275 -2.01 10.25 20.91
C LEU A 275 -0.93 11.08 21.63
N LEU A 276 0.30 10.68 21.51
CA LEU A 276 1.42 11.49 21.97
C LEU A 276 1.42 12.83 21.21
N PRO A 277 1.65 13.97 21.90
CA PRO A 277 1.62 15.29 21.27
C PRO A 277 2.61 15.36 20.09
N ALA A 278 2.22 16.07 19.03
CA ALA A 278 3.13 16.36 17.92
C ALA A 278 4.28 17.25 18.41
N VAL A 279 5.51 16.86 18.18
CA VAL A 279 6.73 17.63 18.53
C VAL A 279 7.23 18.38 17.32
#